data_d99346490f569e34d5d51cc8f73d3e1b
#
_entry.id   d99346490f569e34d5d51cc8f73d3e1b
#
_cell.length_a   1.000
_cell.length_b   1.000
_cell.length_c   1.000
_cell.angle_alpha   90.00
_cell.angle_beta   90.00
_cell.angle_gamma   90.00
#
_symmetry.space_group_name_H-M   'P 1'
#
loop_
_entity.id
_entity.type
_entity.pdbx_description
1 polymer ?
#
loop_
_entity_poly.entity_id
_entity_poly.type
_entity_poly.pdbx_seq_one_letter_code
_entity_poly.pdbx_strand_id
1 'polypeptide(L)'
;PFKDFDEIFNKRKEEADEFYADIQNGIKSEDEKMVQRQAFAGMLWNKQFYHYNVSKWLKGDPAEIKPPKSREKIRNFEWTHLNNFDIISMPDKWEYPWYATWDLAFHTLSFSLIDPDFAKQQLKLFTLDWYMHPNGQLPAYEWNFSDVNPPVHAWAVFRIFKIDEALKGKPDLEF
;
A
#
# COMPACT_ATOMS: atom_id res chain seq x y z
N PRO A 1 -4.06 32.69 9.41
CA PRO A 1 -4.04 31.23 9.16
C PRO A 1 -2.67 30.60 9.35
N PHE A 2 -1.56 31.41 9.31
CA PHE A 2 -0.17 30.91 9.34
C PHE A 2 0.62 31.41 10.55
N LYS A 3 -0.04 31.84 11.61
CA LYS A 3 0.66 32.40 12.80
C LYS A 3 1.59 31.39 13.47
N ASP A 4 1.22 30.12 13.45
CA ASP A 4 1.92 29.04 14.15
C ASP A 4 2.69 28.12 13.17
N PHE A 5 2.93 28.59 11.93
CA PHE A 5 3.53 27.76 10.88
C PHE A 5 4.93 27.26 11.26
N ASP A 6 5.80 28.16 11.70
CA ASP A 6 7.18 27.81 12.03
C ASP A 6 7.26 26.88 13.26
N GLU A 7 6.40 27.09 14.24
CA GLU A 7 6.29 26.23 15.42
C GLU A 7 5.85 24.82 15.01
N ILE A 8 4.77 24.72 14.22
CA ILE A 8 4.26 23.42 13.73
C ILE A 8 5.32 22.73 12.86
N PHE A 9 5.96 23.46 11.96
CA PHE A 9 6.97 22.91 11.07
C PHE A 9 8.17 22.34 11.86
N ASN A 10 8.68 23.10 12.82
CA ASN A 10 9.79 22.64 13.64
C ASN A 10 9.41 21.43 14.48
N LYS A 11 8.21 21.43 15.06
CA LYS A 11 7.70 20.28 15.81
C LYS A 11 7.61 19.02 14.94
N ARG A 12 7.12 19.13 13.69
CA ARG A 12 7.09 17.97 12.75
C ARG A 12 8.48 17.46 12.41
N LYS A 13 9.48 18.35 12.33
CA LYS A 13 10.87 17.95 12.12
C LYS A 13 11.42 17.17 13.33
N GLU A 14 11.20 17.68 14.53
CA GLU A 14 11.63 17.03 15.76
C GLU A 14 11.01 15.64 15.91
N GLU A 15 9.71 15.50 15.68
CA GLU A 15 9.01 14.21 15.69
C GLU A 15 9.56 13.22 14.62
N ALA A 16 9.89 13.72 13.45
CA ALA A 16 10.53 12.91 12.42
C ALA A 16 11.94 12.49 12.82
N ASP A 17 12.70 13.39 13.47
CA ASP A 17 14.05 13.10 13.93
C ASP A 17 14.04 12.03 15.04
N GLU A 18 13.10 12.10 15.99
CA GLU A 18 12.90 11.06 17.01
C GLU A 18 12.55 9.70 16.37
N PHE A 19 11.61 9.68 15.45
CA PHE A 19 11.19 8.46 14.75
C PHE A 19 12.36 7.80 14.02
N TYR A 20 13.14 8.56 13.25
CA TYR A 20 14.27 8.01 12.53
C TYR A 20 15.43 7.62 13.44
N ALA A 21 15.65 8.33 14.55
CA ALA A 21 16.69 7.97 15.52
C ALA A 21 16.46 6.58 16.13
N ASP A 22 15.20 6.22 16.39
CA ASP A 22 14.84 4.89 16.90
C ASP A 22 15.13 3.78 15.87
N ILE A 23 14.69 3.97 14.63
CA ILE A 23 14.91 3.00 13.54
C ILE A 23 16.39 2.86 13.16
N GLN A 24 17.17 3.93 13.33
CA GLN A 24 18.59 4.01 12.99
C GLN A 24 19.51 3.54 14.09
N ASN A 25 18.96 2.97 15.15
CA ASN A 25 19.76 2.46 16.25
C ASN A 25 20.75 1.39 15.75
N GLY A 26 22.05 1.65 15.93
CA GLY A 26 23.13 0.79 15.45
C GLY A 26 23.80 1.23 14.15
N ILE A 27 23.23 2.16 13.38
CA ILE A 27 23.90 2.76 12.23
C ILE A 27 24.85 3.86 12.70
N LYS A 28 26.14 3.74 12.35
CA LYS A 28 27.18 4.65 12.83
C LYS A 28 27.48 5.78 11.84
N SER A 29 27.32 5.54 10.56
CA SER A 29 27.62 6.51 9.50
C SER A 29 26.44 7.46 9.30
N GLU A 30 26.69 8.75 9.32
CA GLU A 30 25.66 9.77 9.06
C GLU A 30 25.17 9.72 7.61
N ASP A 31 26.04 9.34 6.68
CA ASP A 31 25.67 9.14 5.27
C ASP A 31 24.70 7.96 5.12
N GLU A 32 24.98 6.83 5.77
CA GLU A 32 24.08 5.66 5.77
C GLU A 32 22.73 6.00 6.43
N LYS A 33 22.72 6.77 7.51
CA LYS A 33 21.47 7.26 8.13
C LYS A 33 20.67 8.13 7.16
N MET A 34 21.34 9.03 6.46
CA MET A 34 20.67 9.89 5.47
C MET A 34 20.07 9.08 4.33
N VAL A 35 20.82 8.14 3.76
CA VAL A 35 20.35 7.26 2.69
C VAL A 35 19.13 6.44 3.14
N GLN A 36 19.20 5.82 4.32
CA GLN A 36 18.09 5.06 4.88
C GLN A 36 16.86 5.95 5.11
N ARG A 37 17.05 7.13 5.72
CA ARG A 37 15.95 8.07 5.97
C ARG A 37 15.26 8.49 4.68
N GLN A 38 15.99 8.80 3.62
CA GLN A 38 15.42 9.16 2.33
C GLN A 38 14.65 7.99 1.70
N ALA A 39 15.21 6.78 1.76
CA ALA A 39 14.55 5.58 1.24
C ALA A 39 13.23 5.31 1.98
N PHE A 40 13.23 5.34 3.30
CA PHE A 40 12.05 5.12 4.12
C PHE A 40 11.01 6.24 3.97
N ALA A 41 11.44 7.49 3.88
CA ALA A 41 10.55 8.60 3.58
C ALA A 41 9.86 8.40 2.22
N GLY A 42 10.59 7.97 1.20
CA GLY A 42 10.03 7.61 -0.10
C GLY A 42 8.95 6.53 0.01
N MET A 43 9.19 5.47 0.79
CA MET A 43 8.20 4.43 1.05
C MET A 43 6.96 4.98 1.75
N LEU A 44 7.10 5.81 2.77
CA LEU A 44 5.96 6.42 3.48
C LEU A 44 5.12 7.31 2.56
N TRP A 45 5.75 8.03 1.63
CA TRP A 45 5.04 8.83 0.63
C TRP A 45 4.29 8.01 -0.42
N ASN A 46 4.57 6.73 -0.55
CA ASN A 46 3.84 5.81 -1.43
C ASN A 46 2.57 5.23 -0.80
N LYS A 47 2.29 5.53 0.47
CA LYS A 47 0.99 5.27 1.08
C LYS A 47 -0.05 6.20 0.47
N GLN A 48 -0.96 5.66 -0.35
CA GLN A 48 -1.99 6.44 -1.04
C GLN A 48 -3.37 5.91 -0.71
N PHE A 49 -4.32 6.83 -0.50
CA PHE A 49 -5.72 6.46 -0.41
C PHE A 49 -6.25 6.10 -1.80
N TYR A 50 -6.68 4.87 -1.96
CA TYR A 50 -7.22 4.36 -3.21
C TYR A 50 -8.71 4.09 -3.07
N HIS A 51 -9.52 4.86 -3.81
CA HIS A 51 -10.96 4.70 -3.81
C HIS A 51 -11.44 4.35 -5.23
N TYR A 52 -11.91 3.12 -5.40
CA TYR A 52 -12.49 2.67 -6.64
C TYR A 52 -13.66 1.71 -6.40
N ASN A 53 -14.88 2.15 -6.70
CA ASN A 53 -16.10 1.37 -6.59
C ASN A 53 -16.63 1.09 -8.00
N VAL A 54 -16.49 -0.15 -8.47
CA VAL A 54 -16.88 -0.55 -9.82
C VAL A 54 -18.38 -0.41 -10.03
N SER A 55 -19.21 -0.83 -9.07
CA SER A 55 -20.67 -0.69 -9.18
C SER A 55 -21.11 0.76 -9.36
N LYS A 56 -20.53 1.66 -8.56
CA LYS A 56 -20.80 3.10 -8.65
C LYS A 56 -20.29 3.67 -9.97
N TRP A 57 -19.09 3.27 -10.38
CA TRP A 57 -18.51 3.72 -11.65
C TRP A 57 -19.34 3.28 -12.87
N LEU A 58 -19.88 2.07 -12.87
CA LEU A 58 -20.74 1.55 -13.94
C LEU A 58 -22.09 2.28 -14.02
N LYS A 59 -22.71 2.55 -12.88
CA LYS A 59 -24.02 3.23 -12.78
C LYS A 59 -23.93 4.74 -13.00
N GLY A 60 -22.77 5.33 -12.71
CA GLY A 60 -22.57 6.78 -12.68
C GLY A 60 -23.13 7.45 -11.42
N ASP A 61 -22.86 8.74 -11.30
CA ASP A 61 -23.45 9.58 -10.26
C ASP A 61 -24.84 10.06 -10.71
N PRO A 62 -25.89 10.00 -9.87
CA PRO A 62 -27.21 10.52 -10.21
C PRO A 62 -27.23 12.01 -10.56
N ALA A 63 -26.28 12.78 -10.05
CA ALA A 63 -26.16 14.23 -10.30
C ALA A 63 -25.42 14.59 -11.60
N GLU A 64 -24.83 13.59 -12.27
CA GLU A 64 -24.01 13.79 -13.47
C GLU A 64 -24.64 13.20 -14.73
N ILE A 65 -23.97 13.41 -15.87
CA ILE A 65 -24.36 12.82 -17.15
C ILE A 65 -24.26 11.29 -17.04
N LYS A 66 -25.31 10.61 -17.49
CA LYS A 66 -25.34 9.14 -17.50
C LYS A 66 -24.16 8.55 -18.27
N PRO A 67 -23.49 7.54 -17.73
CA PRO A 67 -22.41 6.88 -18.41
C PRO A 67 -22.85 6.30 -19.76
N PRO A 68 -21.96 6.25 -20.75
CA PRO A 68 -22.27 5.62 -22.03
C PRO A 68 -22.46 4.10 -21.83
N LYS A 69 -23.37 3.50 -22.60
CA LYS A 69 -23.64 2.05 -22.56
C LYS A 69 -22.41 1.16 -22.84
N SER A 70 -21.41 1.72 -23.53
CA SER A 70 -20.15 1.02 -23.75
C SER A 70 -19.41 0.68 -22.44
N ARG A 71 -19.67 1.43 -21.35
CA ARG A 71 -19.07 1.17 -20.04
C ARG A 71 -19.46 -0.19 -19.46
N GLU A 72 -20.62 -0.72 -19.83
CA GLU A 72 -21.09 -2.05 -19.44
C GLU A 72 -20.36 -3.22 -20.15
N LYS A 73 -19.45 -2.92 -21.07
CA LYS A 73 -18.73 -3.91 -21.91
C LYS A 73 -17.20 -3.75 -21.87
N ILE A 74 -16.70 -2.85 -21.04
CA ILE A 74 -15.28 -2.59 -20.90
C ILE A 74 -14.70 -3.33 -19.71
N ARG A 75 -13.38 -3.10 -19.44
CA ARG A 75 -12.71 -3.71 -18.30
C ARG A 75 -13.52 -3.58 -17.00
N ASN A 76 -13.47 -4.63 -16.20
CA ASN A 76 -14.03 -4.71 -14.84
C ASN A 76 -15.56 -4.66 -14.75
N PHE A 77 -16.32 -4.66 -15.86
CA PHE A 77 -17.78 -4.63 -15.79
C PHE A 77 -18.37 -5.82 -15.00
N GLU A 78 -17.67 -6.95 -14.96
CA GLU A 78 -18.04 -8.15 -14.21
C GLU A 78 -17.67 -8.04 -12.72
N TRP A 79 -16.77 -7.14 -12.37
CA TRP A 79 -16.22 -7.02 -11.01
C TRP A 79 -17.05 -6.08 -10.13
N THR A 80 -18.36 -6.28 -10.09
CA THR A 80 -19.32 -5.37 -9.45
C THR A 80 -19.17 -5.27 -7.94
N HIS A 81 -18.53 -6.21 -7.27
CA HIS A 81 -18.24 -6.20 -5.85
C HIS A 81 -16.96 -5.44 -5.48
N LEU A 82 -16.12 -5.09 -6.46
CA LEU A 82 -14.91 -4.33 -6.16
C LEU A 82 -15.25 -2.96 -5.60
N ASN A 83 -14.80 -2.72 -4.38
CA ASN A 83 -14.95 -1.46 -3.68
C ASN A 83 -13.69 -1.21 -2.84
N ASN A 84 -12.69 -0.64 -3.48
CA ASN A 84 -11.48 -0.23 -2.80
C ASN A 84 -11.77 1.06 -2.02
N PHE A 85 -11.39 1.10 -0.77
CA PHE A 85 -11.50 2.26 0.11
C PHE A 85 -10.43 2.19 1.21
N ASP A 86 -9.19 1.98 0.79
CA ASP A 86 -8.09 1.70 1.69
C ASP A 86 -6.87 2.54 1.36
N ILE A 87 -6.01 2.74 2.36
CA ILE A 87 -4.66 3.24 2.13
C ILE A 87 -3.80 2.06 1.71
N ILE A 88 -3.21 2.14 0.53
CA ILE A 88 -2.34 1.10 -0.01
C ILE A 88 -0.97 1.64 -0.36
N SER A 89 0.02 0.76 -0.35
CA SER A 89 1.34 1.06 -0.89
C SER A 89 1.31 0.89 -2.40
N MET A 90 1.45 1.99 -3.12
CA MET A 90 1.47 1.97 -4.59
C MET A 90 2.90 1.88 -5.12
N PRO A 91 3.13 1.23 -6.29
CA PRO A 91 4.44 1.25 -6.94
C PRO A 91 4.89 2.67 -7.23
N ASP A 92 3.97 3.48 -7.73
CA ASP A 92 4.17 4.89 -8.02
C ASP A 92 2.83 5.63 -7.90
N LYS A 93 2.84 6.79 -7.26
CA LYS A 93 1.63 7.65 -7.13
C LYS A 93 1.35 8.50 -8.37
N TRP A 94 2.23 8.47 -9.33
CA TRP A 94 2.20 9.30 -10.53
C TRP A 94 1.97 8.49 -11.80
N GLU A 95 2.85 7.52 -12.07
CA GLU A 95 2.82 6.72 -13.30
C GLU A 95 1.99 5.45 -13.15
N TYR A 96 1.97 4.88 -11.95
CA TYR A 96 1.31 3.61 -11.65
C TYR A 96 0.44 3.66 -10.38
N PRO A 97 -0.57 4.54 -10.34
CA PRO A 97 -1.38 4.79 -9.14
C PRO A 97 -2.48 3.74 -8.98
N TRP A 98 -2.13 2.50 -8.68
CA TRP A 98 -3.09 1.43 -8.43
C TRP A 98 -2.51 0.34 -7.50
N TYR A 99 -3.32 -0.64 -7.11
CA TYR A 99 -2.83 -1.74 -6.29
C TYR A 99 -2.24 -2.88 -7.15
N ALA A 100 -0.93 -2.88 -7.33
CA ALA A 100 -0.21 -3.98 -7.99
C ALA A 100 0.13 -5.05 -6.95
N THR A 101 -0.42 -6.25 -7.09
CA THR A 101 -0.38 -7.27 -6.04
C THR A 101 1.03 -7.72 -5.69
N TRP A 102 1.83 -8.09 -6.68
CA TRP A 102 3.17 -8.58 -6.39
C TRP A 102 4.17 -7.47 -6.06
N ASP A 103 4.00 -6.27 -6.61
CA ASP A 103 4.77 -5.09 -6.22
C ASP A 103 4.53 -4.74 -4.75
N LEU A 104 3.26 -4.69 -4.34
CA LEU A 104 2.88 -4.44 -2.96
C LEU A 104 3.49 -5.49 -2.01
N ALA A 105 3.53 -6.75 -2.40
CA ALA A 105 4.15 -7.80 -1.61
C ALA A 105 5.65 -7.52 -1.38
N PHE A 106 6.39 -7.01 -2.36
CA PHE A 106 7.76 -6.56 -2.16
C PHE A 106 7.85 -5.30 -1.26
N HIS A 107 6.96 -4.33 -1.44
CA HIS A 107 6.94 -3.13 -0.61
C HIS A 107 6.77 -3.44 0.87
N THR A 108 5.96 -4.44 1.20
CA THR A 108 5.68 -4.81 2.60
C THR A 108 6.93 -5.27 3.34
N LEU A 109 7.94 -5.80 2.66
CA LEU A 109 9.22 -6.15 3.29
C LEU A 109 9.94 -4.93 3.84
N SER A 110 10.04 -3.87 3.04
CA SER A 110 10.63 -2.60 3.49
C SER A 110 9.75 -1.94 4.56
N PHE A 111 8.42 -1.97 4.38
CA PHE A 111 7.49 -1.45 5.38
C PHE A 111 7.54 -2.18 6.71
N SER A 112 7.87 -3.47 6.73
CA SER A 112 7.99 -4.21 7.99
C SER A 112 9.05 -3.67 8.94
N LEU A 113 10.02 -2.89 8.41
CA LEU A 113 11.06 -2.21 9.18
C LEU A 113 10.65 -0.82 9.66
N ILE A 114 9.58 -0.24 9.09
CA ILE A 114 9.11 1.13 9.36
C ILE A 114 7.79 1.10 10.10
N ASP A 115 6.85 0.30 9.60
CA ASP A 115 5.47 0.19 10.06
C ASP A 115 4.99 -1.26 9.82
N PRO A 116 5.36 -2.18 10.72
CA PRO A 116 5.06 -3.60 10.56
C PRO A 116 3.56 -3.90 10.56
N ASP A 117 2.77 -3.12 11.26
CA ASP A 117 1.32 -3.32 11.31
C ASP A 117 0.68 -2.95 9.98
N PHE A 118 1.09 -1.84 9.37
CA PHE A 118 0.68 -1.50 8.00
C PHE A 118 1.11 -2.57 7.00
N ALA A 119 2.36 -3.06 7.07
CA ALA A 119 2.85 -4.12 6.19
C ALA A 119 1.97 -5.38 6.26
N LYS A 120 1.61 -5.82 7.46
CA LYS A 120 0.71 -6.96 7.68
C LYS A 120 -0.69 -6.70 7.13
N GLN A 121 -1.24 -5.53 7.39
CA GLN A 121 -2.57 -5.15 6.87
C GLN A 121 -2.61 -5.16 5.35
N GLN A 122 -1.57 -4.66 4.69
CA GLN A 122 -1.49 -4.69 3.23
C GLN A 122 -1.59 -6.11 2.66
N LEU A 123 -0.91 -7.08 3.27
CA LEU A 123 -0.98 -8.47 2.84
C LEU A 123 -2.35 -9.10 3.12
N LYS A 124 -3.00 -8.74 4.24
CA LYS A 124 -4.35 -9.20 4.55
C LYS A 124 -5.39 -8.69 3.57
N LEU A 125 -5.27 -7.44 3.08
CA LEU A 125 -6.22 -6.87 2.12
C LEU A 125 -6.41 -7.76 0.88
N PHE A 126 -5.33 -8.31 0.35
CA PHE A 126 -5.40 -9.16 -0.85
C PHE A 126 -5.89 -10.58 -0.60
N THR A 127 -6.17 -10.94 0.64
CA THR A 127 -6.87 -12.20 0.95
C THR A 127 -8.38 -12.03 1.04
N LEU A 128 -8.87 -10.80 0.87
CA LEU A 128 -10.29 -10.47 0.96
C LEU A 128 -10.98 -10.61 -0.41
N ASP A 129 -12.16 -11.18 -0.42
CA ASP A 129 -12.91 -11.49 -1.65
C ASP A 129 -13.12 -10.27 -2.55
N TRP A 130 -13.34 -9.10 -1.97
CA TRP A 130 -13.59 -7.89 -2.78
C TRP A 130 -12.38 -7.37 -3.54
N TYR A 131 -11.16 -7.83 -3.19
CA TYR A 131 -9.95 -7.54 -3.98
C TYR A 131 -9.70 -8.56 -5.09
N MET A 132 -10.48 -9.65 -5.13
CA MET A 132 -10.36 -10.69 -6.16
C MET A 132 -11.37 -10.46 -7.29
N HIS A 133 -10.91 -10.61 -8.50
CA HIS A 133 -11.81 -10.65 -9.66
C HIS A 133 -12.73 -11.90 -9.58
N PRO A 134 -13.93 -11.88 -10.17
CA PRO A 134 -14.84 -13.04 -10.18
C PRO A 134 -14.24 -14.35 -10.68
N ASN A 135 -13.16 -14.30 -11.47
CA ASN A 135 -12.42 -15.49 -11.89
C ASN A 135 -11.44 -16.04 -10.84
N GLY A 136 -11.37 -15.42 -9.64
CA GLY A 136 -10.48 -15.81 -8.54
C GLY A 136 -9.06 -15.26 -8.62
N GLN A 137 -8.76 -14.42 -9.60
CA GLN A 137 -7.45 -13.81 -9.75
C GLN A 137 -7.35 -12.44 -9.08
N LEU A 138 -6.16 -12.12 -8.59
CA LEU A 138 -5.72 -10.75 -8.33
C LEU A 138 -4.93 -10.27 -9.55
N PRO A 139 -5.15 -9.05 -10.05
CA PRO A 139 -4.45 -8.58 -11.22
C PRO A 139 -2.95 -8.37 -10.94
N ALA A 140 -2.11 -8.88 -11.84
CA ALA A 140 -0.66 -8.66 -11.79
C ALA A 140 -0.29 -7.25 -12.27
N TYR A 141 -0.99 -6.79 -13.29
CA TYR A 141 -0.90 -5.46 -13.89
C TYR A 141 -2.25 -4.78 -13.84
N GLU A 142 -2.27 -3.47 -14.08
CA GLU A 142 -3.50 -2.69 -14.03
C GLU A 142 -4.59 -3.30 -14.91
N TRP A 143 -5.58 -3.91 -14.24
CA TRP A 143 -6.77 -4.52 -14.85
C TRP A 143 -6.50 -5.59 -15.92
N ASN A 144 -5.35 -6.24 -15.86
CA ASN A 144 -4.97 -7.29 -16.80
C ASN A 144 -4.88 -8.63 -16.07
N PHE A 145 -5.63 -9.62 -16.58
CA PHE A 145 -5.72 -10.97 -16.06
C PHE A 145 -5.11 -12.03 -16.98
N SER A 146 -4.42 -11.62 -18.05
CA SER A 146 -3.72 -12.55 -18.95
C SER A 146 -2.42 -13.10 -18.34
N ASP A 147 -1.87 -12.38 -17.36
CA ASP A 147 -0.66 -12.77 -16.66
C ASP A 147 -0.96 -13.24 -15.23
N VAL A 148 -0.17 -14.21 -14.78
CA VAL A 148 -0.29 -14.77 -13.43
C VAL A 148 0.66 -14.04 -12.49
N ASN A 149 0.19 -13.68 -11.29
CA ASN A 149 1.07 -13.19 -10.25
C ASN A 149 2.12 -14.25 -9.89
N PRO A 150 3.40 -13.88 -9.78
CA PRO A 150 4.39 -14.76 -9.16
C PRO A 150 4.03 -15.00 -7.68
N PRO A 151 4.48 -16.12 -7.06
CA PRO A 151 4.10 -16.48 -5.69
C PRO A 151 4.78 -15.62 -4.62
N VAL A 152 4.93 -14.34 -4.87
CA VAL A 152 5.62 -13.37 -3.99
C VAL A 152 4.79 -13.08 -2.74
N HIS A 153 3.46 -13.10 -2.85
CA HIS A 153 2.58 -12.79 -1.72
C HIS A 153 2.82 -13.75 -0.54
N ALA A 154 2.75 -15.05 -0.77
CA ALA A 154 2.98 -16.06 0.28
C ALA A 154 4.41 -15.99 0.85
N TRP A 155 5.39 -15.74 -0.02
CA TRP A 155 6.77 -15.52 0.41
C TRP A 155 6.90 -14.27 1.30
N ALA A 156 6.25 -13.16 0.94
CA ALA A 156 6.26 -11.93 1.72
C ALA A 156 5.62 -12.12 3.11
N VAL A 157 4.48 -12.81 3.18
CA VAL A 157 3.83 -13.16 4.46
C VAL A 157 4.82 -13.90 5.37
N PHE A 158 5.46 -14.94 4.87
CA PHE A 158 6.44 -15.70 5.65
C PHE A 158 7.65 -14.85 6.07
N ARG A 159 8.16 -14.01 5.17
CA ARG A 159 9.31 -13.13 5.48
C ARG A 159 8.96 -12.09 6.53
N ILE A 160 7.79 -11.46 6.44
CA ILE A 160 7.34 -10.47 7.41
C ILE A 160 7.10 -11.12 8.77
N PHE A 161 6.49 -12.29 8.82
CA PHE A 161 6.34 -13.05 10.04
C PHE A 161 7.69 -13.25 10.73
N LYS A 162 8.74 -13.63 9.98
CA LYS A 162 10.09 -13.83 10.53
C LYS A 162 10.79 -12.54 10.93
N ILE A 163 10.60 -11.46 10.20
CA ILE A 163 11.16 -10.13 10.55
C ILE A 163 10.50 -9.63 11.84
N ASP A 164 9.19 -9.70 11.94
CA ASP A 164 8.44 -9.26 13.13
C ASP A 164 8.80 -10.09 14.37
N GLU A 165 8.94 -11.42 14.21
CA GLU A 165 9.42 -12.32 15.27
C GLU A 165 10.81 -11.90 15.77
N ALA A 166 11.72 -11.58 14.84
CA ALA A 166 13.08 -11.15 15.19
C ALA A 166 13.11 -9.79 15.91
N LEU A 167 12.27 -8.85 15.47
CA LEU A 167 12.18 -7.53 16.08
C LEU A 167 11.49 -7.53 17.44
N LYS A 168 10.42 -8.32 17.61
CA LYS A 168 9.62 -8.38 18.84
C LYS A 168 10.05 -9.47 19.82
N GLY A 169 10.94 -10.39 19.42
CA GLY A 169 11.38 -11.52 20.21
C GLY A 169 10.34 -12.62 20.42
N LYS A 170 9.18 -12.52 19.75
CA LYS A 170 8.10 -13.52 19.79
C LYS A 170 7.32 -13.52 18.47
N PRO A 171 6.81 -14.71 18.04
CA PRO A 171 6.01 -14.80 16.82
C PRO A 171 4.62 -14.18 17.02
N ASP A 172 4.10 -13.54 15.97
CA ASP A 172 2.72 -13.10 15.87
C ASP A 172 1.87 -14.20 15.23
N LEU A 173 1.25 -15.04 16.05
CA LEU A 173 0.45 -16.17 15.58
C LEU A 173 -0.96 -15.77 15.09
N GLU A 174 -1.34 -14.52 15.25
CA GLU A 174 -2.61 -13.98 14.74
C GLU A 174 -2.49 -13.42 13.32
N PHE A 175 -1.27 -13.14 12.90
CA PHE A 175 -0.96 -12.73 11.53
C PHE A 175 -0.87 -13.93 10.61
#